data_deae3c8b988842f4deb8dd1fc5c13f29
#
_entry.id   deae3c8b988842f4deb8dd1fc5c13f29
#
_cell.length_a   1.000
_cell.length_b   1.000
_cell.length_c   1.000
_cell.angle_alpha   90.00
_cell.angle_beta   90.00
_cell.angle_gamma   90.00
#
_symmetry.space_group_name_H-M   'P 1'
#
loop_
_entity.id
_entity.type
_entity.pdbx_description
1 polymer ?
#
loop_
_entity_poly.entity_id
_entity_poly.type
_entity_poly.pdbx_seq_one_letter_code
_entity_poly.pdbx_strand_id
1 'polypeptide(L)'
;MNDNRLIFLNQFSSEFTVQFSDNFLYATIINPIYSENITVEDEGYGFTVYFSFQHRHFADEEDVIEWIREVIAGDIFAIEFFSNENRHFGGEIDATELHDLSYEKLEKFTGYYGSTKLSSIANTFKVRAWNDQHNFDAEFIYDNNGYISIQKL
;
A
#
# COMPACT_ATOMS: atom_id res chain seq x y z
N MET A 1 28.45 3.82 -16.94
CA MET A 1 27.27 4.71 -16.92
C MET A 1 26.03 3.84 -16.82
N ASN A 2 25.21 4.04 -15.80
CA ASN A 2 23.99 3.26 -15.64
C ASN A 2 22.90 3.79 -16.55
N ASP A 3 22.26 2.90 -17.29
CA ASP A 3 21.08 3.24 -18.05
C ASP A 3 19.94 3.57 -17.11
N ASN A 4 19.17 4.61 -17.42
CA ASN A 4 17.98 4.94 -16.67
C ASN A 4 16.81 4.08 -17.16
N ARG A 5 16.64 2.90 -16.56
CA ARG A 5 15.54 2.01 -16.87
C ARG A 5 14.19 2.50 -16.32
N LEU A 6 14.23 3.52 -15.44
CA LEU A 6 13.03 4.13 -14.85
C LEU A 6 12.51 5.33 -15.64
N ILE A 7 13.13 5.62 -16.80
CA ILE A 7 12.76 6.79 -17.60
C ILE A 7 11.30 6.80 -18.05
N PHE A 8 10.66 5.63 -18.14
CA PHE A 8 9.23 5.52 -18.48
C PHE A 8 8.34 6.26 -17.48
N LEU A 9 8.83 6.51 -16.25
CA LEU A 9 8.08 7.23 -15.23
C LEU A 9 7.96 8.73 -15.53
N ASN A 10 8.73 9.26 -16.49
CA ASN A 10 8.59 10.64 -16.94
C ASN A 10 7.20 10.97 -17.49
N GLN A 11 6.41 9.97 -17.88
CA GLN A 11 5.03 10.20 -18.29
C GLN A 11 4.17 10.80 -17.17
N PHE A 12 4.57 10.63 -15.91
CA PHE A 12 3.87 11.23 -14.76
C PHE A 12 4.32 12.67 -14.49
N SER A 13 5.36 13.15 -15.15
CA SER A 13 5.94 14.50 -14.90
C SER A 13 5.04 15.63 -15.38
N SER A 14 4.03 15.36 -16.22
CA SER A 14 3.03 16.36 -16.61
C SER A 14 2.07 16.73 -15.47
N GLU A 15 1.89 15.86 -14.50
CA GLU A 15 0.96 16.04 -13.39
C GLU A 15 1.65 16.10 -12.02
N PHE A 16 2.80 15.45 -11.89
CA PHE A 16 3.53 15.31 -10.63
C PHE A 16 5.01 15.60 -10.80
N THR A 17 5.68 15.92 -9.71
CA THR A 17 7.13 15.97 -9.67
C THR A 17 7.66 14.55 -9.60
N VAL A 18 8.54 14.18 -10.54
CA VAL A 18 9.22 12.88 -10.57
C VAL A 18 10.71 13.13 -10.32
N GLN A 19 11.25 12.50 -9.28
CA GLN A 19 12.66 12.63 -8.91
C GLN A 19 13.39 11.31 -9.11
N PHE A 20 14.56 11.36 -9.75
CA PHE A 20 15.41 10.18 -9.94
C PHE A 20 16.60 10.27 -8.99
N SER A 21 17.01 9.14 -8.42
CA SER A 21 18.25 9.05 -7.68
C SER A 21 19.45 9.23 -8.62
N ASP A 22 20.60 9.61 -8.07
CA ASP A 22 21.81 9.88 -8.87
C ASP A 22 22.26 8.67 -9.69
N ASN A 23 22.05 7.47 -9.19
CA ASN A 23 22.42 6.22 -9.86
C ASN A 23 21.28 5.63 -10.71
N PHE A 24 20.12 6.29 -10.78
CA PHE A 24 18.93 5.84 -11.49
C PHE A 24 18.35 4.48 -11.03
N LEU A 25 18.65 4.07 -9.80
CA LEU A 25 18.07 2.86 -9.22
C LEU A 25 16.71 3.11 -8.61
N TYR A 26 16.41 4.37 -8.29
CA TYR A 26 15.12 4.77 -7.69
C TYR A 26 14.54 5.97 -8.40
N ALA A 27 13.23 5.99 -8.53
CA ALA A 27 12.48 7.17 -8.94
C ALA A 27 11.29 7.34 -7.98
N THR A 28 10.99 8.59 -7.63
CA THR A 28 9.93 8.91 -6.69
C THR A 28 8.95 9.89 -7.33
N ILE A 29 7.67 9.52 -7.31
CA ILE A 29 6.57 10.39 -7.70
C ILE A 29 6.10 11.07 -6.43
N ILE A 30 6.26 12.39 -6.37
CA ILE A 30 5.97 13.18 -5.17
C ILE A 30 4.46 13.42 -5.06
N ASN A 31 3.91 13.06 -3.92
CA ASN A 31 2.51 13.33 -3.62
C ASN A 31 2.34 14.81 -3.28
N PRO A 32 1.51 15.56 -4.04
CA PRO A 32 1.33 16.99 -3.76
C PRO A 32 0.44 17.28 -2.55
N ILE A 33 -0.21 16.26 -1.98
CA ILE A 33 -1.20 16.41 -0.91
C ILE A 33 -0.57 16.18 0.46
N TYR A 34 0.20 15.10 0.61
CA TYR A 34 0.85 14.77 1.89
C TYR A 34 2.10 13.90 1.67
N SER A 35 2.69 13.38 2.74
CA SER A 35 4.04 12.80 2.73
C SER A 35 4.18 11.41 2.10
N GLU A 36 3.09 10.75 1.71
CA GLU A 36 3.15 9.41 1.12
C GLU A 36 3.38 9.45 -0.38
N ASN A 37 4.62 9.25 -0.79
CA ASN A 37 5.02 9.21 -2.19
C ASN A 37 4.95 7.80 -2.75
N ILE A 38 5.05 7.67 -4.08
CA ILE A 38 5.27 6.39 -4.75
C ILE A 38 6.74 6.34 -5.16
N THR A 39 7.45 5.30 -4.76
CA THR A 39 8.85 5.07 -5.14
C THR A 39 8.96 3.78 -5.92
N VAL A 40 9.68 3.82 -7.04
CA VAL A 40 9.96 2.66 -7.88
C VAL A 40 11.44 2.36 -7.82
N GLU A 41 11.78 1.11 -7.55
CA GLU A 41 13.14 0.60 -7.54
C GLU A 41 13.38 -0.26 -8.77
N ASP A 42 14.49 0.00 -9.47
CA ASP A 42 14.98 -0.87 -10.54
C ASP A 42 15.83 -1.98 -9.93
N GLU A 43 15.35 -3.20 -9.98
CA GLU A 43 16.05 -4.38 -9.42
C GLU A 43 16.89 -5.12 -10.47
N GLY A 44 16.98 -4.59 -11.69
CA GLY A 44 17.75 -5.18 -12.77
C GLY A 44 16.98 -6.20 -13.61
N TYR A 45 16.22 -7.07 -12.97
CA TYR A 45 15.36 -8.08 -13.62
C TYR A 45 13.88 -7.71 -13.60
N GLY A 46 13.52 -6.71 -12.82
CA GLY A 46 12.16 -6.21 -12.67
C GLY A 46 12.17 -4.96 -11.82
N PHE A 47 11.01 -4.63 -11.28
CA PHE A 47 10.78 -3.41 -10.51
C PHE A 47 10.04 -3.72 -9.23
N THR A 48 10.34 -2.98 -8.17
CA THR A 48 9.54 -2.96 -6.94
C THR A 48 8.96 -1.57 -6.76
N VAL A 49 7.65 -1.51 -6.55
CA VAL A 49 6.94 -0.25 -6.32
C VAL A 49 6.52 -0.19 -4.86
N TYR A 50 6.82 0.92 -4.20
CA TYR A 50 6.50 1.18 -2.80
C TYR A 50 5.47 2.30 -2.70
N PHE A 51 4.44 2.06 -1.92
CA PHE A 51 3.50 3.11 -1.52
C PHE A 51 3.07 2.88 -0.07
N SER A 52 3.42 3.82 0.81
CA SER A 52 3.11 3.69 2.24
C SER A 52 3.68 2.38 2.82
N PHE A 53 2.84 1.53 3.37
CA PHE A 53 3.21 0.24 3.98
C PHE A 53 3.33 -0.89 2.97
N GLN A 54 2.98 -0.62 1.74
CA GLN A 54 2.79 -1.61 0.69
C GLN A 54 3.97 -1.58 -0.27
N HIS A 55 4.40 -2.75 -0.73
CA HIS A 55 5.26 -2.86 -1.89
C HIS A 55 4.80 -4.02 -2.77
N ARG A 56 5.10 -3.93 -4.05
CA ARG A 56 4.74 -4.95 -5.02
C ARG A 56 5.82 -5.08 -6.09
N HIS A 57 6.09 -6.31 -6.50
CA HIS A 57 7.08 -6.64 -7.52
C HIS A 57 6.41 -6.79 -8.89
N PHE A 58 7.07 -6.25 -9.92
CA PHE A 58 6.59 -6.31 -11.30
C PHE A 58 7.72 -6.71 -12.23
N ALA A 59 7.40 -7.48 -13.27
CA ALA A 59 8.36 -7.82 -14.32
C ALA A 59 8.43 -6.74 -15.41
N ASP A 60 7.31 -6.07 -15.70
CA ASP A 60 7.13 -5.18 -16.84
C ASP A 60 6.85 -3.74 -16.44
N GLU A 61 7.30 -2.79 -17.27
CA GLU A 61 7.01 -1.36 -17.12
C GLU A 61 5.51 -1.07 -17.19
N GLU A 62 4.79 -1.73 -18.09
CA GLU A 62 3.35 -1.51 -18.28
C GLU A 62 2.55 -1.83 -17.01
N ASP A 63 2.91 -2.90 -16.32
CA ASP A 63 2.25 -3.29 -15.07
C ASP A 63 2.56 -2.31 -13.95
N VAL A 64 3.78 -1.77 -13.90
CA VAL A 64 4.15 -0.70 -12.96
C VAL A 64 3.30 0.53 -13.19
N ILE A 65 3.17 0.97 -14.44
CA ILE A 65 2.38 2.16 -14.80
C ILE A 65 0.92 1.98 -14.42
N GLU A 66 0.34 0.83 -14.74
CA GLU A 66 -1.06 0.52 -14.44
C GLU A 66 -1.32 0.57 -12.93
N TRP A 67 -0.47 -0.08 -12.15
CA TRP A 67 -0.62 -0.10 -10.69
C TRP A 67 -0.50 1.31 -10.08
N ILE A 68 0.47 2.11 -10.54
CA ILE A 68 0.65 3.49 -10.09
C ILE A 68 -0.61 4.32 -10.39
N ARG A 69 -1.18 4.16 -11.58
CA ARG A 69 -2.41 4.87 -11.96
C ARG A 69 -3.60 4.48 -11.07
N GLU A 70 -3.71 3.21 -10.72
CA GLU A 70 -4.76 2.72 -9.82
C GLU A 70 -4.60 3.30 -8.41
N VAL A 71 -3.37 3.41 -7.91
CA VAL A 71 -3.10 4.04 -6.61
C VAL A 71 -3.48 5.52 -6.65
N ILE A 72 -3.03 6.25 -7.67
CA ILE A 72 -3.31 7.68 -7.82
C ILE A 72 -4.82 7.94 -7.99
N ALA A 73 -5.51 7.08 -8.72
CA ALA A 73 -6.95 7.19 -8.94
C ALA A 73 -7.79 6.86 -7.68
N GLY A 74 -7.18 6.27 -6.65
CA GLY A 74 -7.89 5.86 -5.44
C GLY A 74 -8.62 4.53 -5.56
N ASP A 75 -8.18 3.67 -6.48
CA ASP A 75 -8.73 2.32 -6.65
C ASP A 75 -8.04 1.30 -5.74
N ILE A 76 -6.79 1.59 -5.35
CA ILE A 76 -5.97 0.75 -4.49
C ILE A 76 -5.47 1.58 -3.30
N PHE A 77 -5.56 1.01 -2.11
CA PHE A 77 -5.06 1.58 -0.87
C PHE A 77 -4.04 0.65 -0.24
N ALA A 78 -3.16 1.22 0.58
CA ALA A 78 -2.25 0.45 1.43
C ALA A 78 -2.92 0.17 2.77
N ILE A 79 -2.77 -1.05 3.29
CA ILE A 79 -3.24 -1.42 4.61
C ILE A 79 -2.10 -2.05 5.39
N GLU A 80 -1.99 -1.70 6.68
CA GLU A 80 -1.01 -2.29 7.57
C GLU A 80 -1.61 -2.56 8.94
N PHE A 81 -1.29 -3.72 9.48
CA PHE A 81 -1.79 -4.23 10.76
C PHE A 81 -0.72 -4.09 11.84
N PHE A 82 -1.15 -3.73 13.04
CA PHE A 82 -0.30 -3.50 14.19
C PHE A 82 -0.80 -4.25 15.42
N SER A 83 0.15 -4.67 16.26
CA SER A 83 -0.13 -5.13 17.62
C SER A 83 0.68 -4.26 18.58
N ASN A 84 -0.01 -3.51 19.47
CA ASN A 84 0.61 -2.63 20.47
C ASN A 84 1.68 -1.71 19.86
N GLU A 85 1.36 -1.03 18.75
CA GLU A 85 2.23 -0.13 18.00
C GLU A 85 3.38 -0.82 17.25
N ASN A 86 3.52 -2.12 17.34
CA ASN A 86 4.51 -2.86 16.57
C ASN A 86 3.95 -3.22 15.19
N ARG A 87 4.75 -3.00 14.16
CA ARG A 87 4.41 -3.38 12.79
C ARG A 87 4.50 -4.89 12.63
N HIS A 88 3.47 -5.51 12.07
CA HIS A 88 3.46 -6.93 11.76
C HIS A 88 3.53 -7.19 10.25
N PHE A 89 2.57 -6.68 9.51
CA PHE A 89 2.46 -6.96 8.08
C PHE A 89 1.52 -5.96 7.42
N GLY A 90 1.62 -5.84 6.11
CA GLY A 90 0.78 -4.97 5.29
C GLY A 90 0.39 -5.62 3.99
N GLY A 91 -0.36 -4.93 3.19
CA GLY A 91 -0.80 -5.36 1.89
C GLY A 91 -1.52 -4.26 1.13
N GLU A 92 -2.16 -4.65 0.03
CA GLU A 92 -3.04 -3.76 -0.72
C GLU A 92 -4.48 -4.20 -0.54
N ILE A 93 -5.39 -3.22 -0.60
CA ILE A 93 -6.82 -3.46 -0.54
C ILE A 93 -7.52 -2.58 -1.57
N ASP A 94 -8.50 -3.15 -2.29
CA ASP A 94 -9.25 -2.41 -3.29
C ASP A 94 -10.26 -1.48 -2.63
N ALA A 95 -10.53 -0.34 -3.28
CA ALA A 95 -11.54 0.60 -2.81
C ALA A 95 -12.91 -0.06 -2.64
N THR A 96 -13.27 -0.99 -3.51
CA THR A 96 -14.54 -1.73 -3.42
C THR A 96 -14.63 -2.59 -2.17
N GLU A 97 -13.53 -3.15 -1.71
CA GLU A 97 -13.48 -3.93 -0.48
C GLU A 97 -13.68 -3.07 0.77
N LEU A 98 -13.25 -1.79 0.70
CA LEU A 98 -13.40 -0.86 1.82
C LEU A 98 -14.84 -0.40 2.04
N HIS A 99 -15.69 -0.42 1.01
CA HIS A 99 -17.10 -0.05 1.14
C HIS A 99 -17.88 -0.99 2.04
N ASP A 100 -17.48 -2.25 2.09
CA ASP A 100 -18.14 -3.29 2.85
C ASP A 100 -17.12 -4.06 3.68
N LEU A 101 -16.33 -3.29 4.44
CA LEU A 101 -15.23 -3.83 5.22
C LEU A 101 -15.74 -4.60 6.43
N SER A 102 -15.24 -5.83 6.58
CA SER A 102 -15.53 -6.68 7.74
C SER A 102 -14.26 -7.37 8.20
N TYR A 103 -14.26 -7.81 9.46
CA TYR A 103 -13.14 -8.57 10.02
C TYR A 103 -12.85 -9.82 9.17
N GLU A 104 -13.88 -10.53 8.73
CA GLU A 104 -13.76 -11.76 7.96
C GLU A 104 -13.02 -11.52 6.63
N LYS A 105 -13.27 -10.39 5.98
CA LYS A 105 -12.59 -10.02 4.74
C LYS A 105 -11.12 -9.74 4.96
N LEU A 106 -10.74 -9.23 6.13
CA LEU A 106 -9.36 -8.93 6.48
C LEU A 106 -8.56 -10.17 6.87
N GLU A 107 -9.19 -11.27 7.20
CA GLU A 107 -8.52 -12.54 7.55
C GLU A 107 -7.62 -13.05 6.41
N LYS A 108 -7.89 -12.69 5.16
CA LYS A 108 -7.06 -13.08 4.01
C LYS A 108 -5.61 -12.60 4.14
N PHE A 109 -5.37 -11.52 4.88
CA PHE A 109 -4.01 -10.98 5.06
C PHE A 109 -3.15 -11.84 5.97
N THR A 110 -3.72 -12.83 6.64
CA THR A 110 -2.98 -13.77 7.48
C THR A 110 -2.44 -14.99 6.72
N GLY A 111 -2.61 -15.03 5.40
CA GLY A 111 -2.26 -16.19 4.57
C GLY A 111 -0.84 -16.75 4.80
N TYR A 112 0.14 -15.90 5.11
CA TYR A 112 1.50 -16.31 5.41
C TYR A 112 1.66 -16.96 6.77
N TYR A 113 0.68 -16.84 7.66
CA TYR A 113 0.73 -17.31 9.03
C TYR A 113 -0.11 -18.58 9.25
N GLY A 114 -0.53 -19.20 8.16
CA GLY A 114 -1.30 -20.45 8.19
C GLY A 114 -2.68 -20.27 8.81
N SER A 115 -2.98 -21.05 9.85
CA SER A 115 -4.26 -21.01 10.57
C SER A 115 -4.33 -19.93 11.66
N THR A 116 -3.34 -19.03 11.74
CA THR A 116 -3.31 -17.96 12.72
C THR A 116 -4.43 -16.95 12.43
N LYS A 117 -5.22 -16.62 13.45
CA LYS A 117 -6.29 -15.62 13.32
C LYS A 117 -5.69 -14.21 13.34
N LEU A 118 -6.23 -13.32 12.52
CA LEU A 118 -5.80 -11.93 12.46
C LEU A 118 -5.86 -11.27 13.85
N SER A 119 -6.93 -11.49 14.60
CA SER A 119 -7.11 -10.92 15.93
C SER A 119 -6.08 -11.37 16.97
N SER A 120 -5.37 -12.47 16.72
CA SER A 120 -4.29 -12.94 17.61
C SER A 120 -2.95 -12.27 17.33
N ILE A 121 -2.78 -11.63 16.17
CA ILE A 121 -1.53 -11.00 15.74
C ILE A 121 -1.64 -9.50 15.50
N ALA A 122 -2.84 -8.96 15.49
CA ALA A 122 -3.08 -7.51 15.31
C ALA A 122 -4.30 -7.05 16.08
N ASN A 123 -4.26 -5.83 16.60
CA ASN A 123 -5.38 -5.20 17.28
C ASN A 123 -5.85 -3.92 16.58
N THR A 124 -4.98 -3.32 15.77
CA THR A 124 -5.28 -2.11 14.99
C THR A 124 -4.80 -2.26 13.56
N PHE A 125 -5.30 -1.42 12.69
CA PHE A 125 -4.78 -1.30 11.33
C PHE A 125 -4.91 0.14 10.83
N LYS A 126 -4.12 0.47 9.81
CA LYS A 126 -4.12 1.77 9.15
C LYS A 126 -4.36 1.58 7.67
N VAL A 127 -5.19 2.44 7.09
CA VAL A 127 -5.43 2.49 5.65
C VAL A 127 -4.92 3.82 5.13
N ARG A 128 -4.13 3.77 4.06
CA ARG A 128 -3.53 4.95 3.44
C ARG A 128 -3.83 4.96 1.95
N ALA A 129 -4.30 6.10 1.46
CA ALA A 129 -4.61 6.36 0.07
C ALA A 129 -3.68 7.44 -0.49
N TRP A 130 -3.63 7.57 -1.80
CA TRP A 130 -2.92 8.68 -2.44
C TRP A 130 -3.51 10.04 -2.02
N ASN A 131 -4.85 10.12 -1.91
CA ASN A 131 -5.53 11.26 -1.32
C ASN A 131 -5.76 10.99 0.17
N ASP A 132 -5.17 11.79 1.04
CA ASP A 132 -5.22 11.61 2.49
C ASP A 132 -6.62 11.72 3.09
N GLN A 133 -7.58 12.31 2.38
CA GLN A 133 -8.98 12.36 2.83
C GLN A 133 -9.61 10.98 2.99
N HIS A 134 -9.04 9.95 2.34
CA HIS A 134 -9.50 8.58 2.44
C HIS A 134 -8.74 7.76 3.50
N ASN A 135 -7.75 8.37 4.15
CA ASN A 135 -6.97 7.71 5.19
C ASN A 135 -7.80 7.53 6.46
N PHE A 136 -7.63 6.38 7.10
CA PHE A 136 -8.19 6.17 8.43
C PHE A 136 -7.38 5.13 9.20
N ASP A 137 -7.50 5.20 10.53
CA ASP A 137 -7.02 4.20 11.45
C ASP A 137 -8.22 3.52 12.08
N ALA A 138 -8.09 2.26 12.44
CA ALA A 138 -9.18 1.47 13.01
C ALA A 138 -8.66 0.47 14.04
N GLU A 139 -9.57 -0.02 14.86
CA GLU A 139 -9.29 -1.08 15.83
C GLU A 139 -10.33 -2.19 15.74
N PHE A 140 -9.95 -3.37 16.21
CA PHE A 140 -10.86 -4.49 16.34
C PHE A 140 -11.55 -4.45 17.70
N ILE A 141 -12.87 -4.56 17.69
CA ILE A 141 -13.70 -4.57 18.89
C ILE A 141 -14.31 -5.95 19.07
N TYR A 142 -14.17 -6.51 20.26
CA TYR A 142 -14.70 -7.82 20.62
C TYR A 142 -15.95 -7.65 21.45
N ASP A 143 -17.01 -8.37 21.10
CA ASP A 143 -18.22 -8.43 21.94
C ASP A 143 -18.18 -9.67 22.87
N ASN A 144 -19.18 -9.78 23.73
CA ASN A 144 -19.28 -10.87 24.71
C ASN A 144 -19.57 -12.23 24.05
N ASN A 145 -19.97 -12.25 22.79
CA ASN A 145 -20.29 -13.47 22.04
C ASN A 145 -19.14 -13.92 21.14
N GLY A 146 -17.97 -13.23 21.22
CA GLY A 146 -16.82 -13.53 20.38
C GLY A 146 -16.90 -12.95 18.98
N TYR A 147 -17.87 -12.11 18.70
CA TYR A 147 -18.00 -11.41 17.43
C TYR A 147 -17.01 -10.25 17.38
N ILE A 148 -16.34 -10.10 16.23
CA ILE A 148 -15.32 -9.05 16.04
C ILE A 148 -15.85 -8.04 15.03
N SER A 149 -15.87 -6.78 15.43
CA SER A 149 -16.23 -5.66 14.56
C SER A 149 -15.06 -4.69 14.41
N ILE A 150 -15.18 -3.78 13.45
CA ILE A 150 -14.17 -2.77 13.15
C ILE A 150 -14.70 -1.40 13.58
N GLN A 151 -13.90 -0.68 14.33
CA GLN A 151 -14.22 0.69 14.74
C GLN A 151 -13.15 1.64 14.19
N LYS A 152 -13.56 2.60 13.36
CA LYS A 152 -12.69 3.67 12.89
C LYS A 152 -12.38 4.62 14.06
N LEU A 153 -11.13 5.01 14.14
CA LEU A 153 -10.64 5.92 15.16
C LEU A 153 -10.67 7.38 14.71
#